data_72d735a1c82a93c4a7b11d6df01dbb93
#
_entry.id   72d735a1c82a93c4a7b11d6df01dbb93
#
_cell.length_a   1.000
_cell.length_b   1.000
_cell.length_c   1.000
_cell.angle_alpha   90.00
_cell.angle_beta   90.00
_cell.angle_gamma   90.00
#
_symmetry.space_group_name_H-M   'P 1'
#
loop_
_entity.id
_entity.type
_entity.pdbx_description
1 polymer ?
#
loop_
_entity_poly.entity_id
_entity_poly.type
_entity_poly.pdbx_seq_one_letter_code
_entity_poly.pdbx_strand_id
1 'polypeptide(L)'
;ALALISNLQSEDSFKSNGLLSKDAIVNSQSNLHKNVQINPFCVIHEDTEIFENVYIGPSSSIGPNVIINKNVVIHDNVTISNSIIMENCVIQSGARIGGTGFGFEMKTKQKINHTGNVIIGKNSSIGSNTTIDRAVFDSTIIGEFSNIDNLVQIAHNVTIGDFAVIAAQVGIAGSTQIGKNIKIGGQAGIAGHLVIGDNVTIAAKSGVTKNIPDNNVVAGFPAKDINLWKKEVIRNSLKK
;
A
#
# COMPACT_ATOMS: atom_id res chain seq x y z
N ALA A 1 -12.75 -25.48 12.11
CA ALA A 1 -11.61 -24.56 12.38
C ALA A 1 -11.92 -23.15 11.87
N LEU A 2 -12.32 -22.96 10.60
CA LEU A 2 -12.66 -21.63 10.05
C LEU A 2 -13.86 -20.96 10.74
N ALA A 3 -14.89 -21.72 11.12
CA ALA A 3 -16.06 -21.20 11.86
C ALA A 3 -15.73 -20.77 13.31
N LEU A 4 -14.68 -21.32 13.91
CA LEU A 4 -14.18 -20.88 15.23
C LEU A 4 -13.35 -19.60 15.12
N ILE A 5 -12.67 -19.38 14.00
CA ILE A 5 -11.87 -18.17 13.75
C ILE A 5 -12.79 -16.97 13.49
N SER A 6 -13.96 -17.16 12.89
CA SER A 6 -14.93 -16.07 12.70
C SER A 6 -15.58 -15.57 14.00
N ASN A 7 -15.47 -16.33 15.10
CA ASN A 7 -15.94 -15.95 16.44
C ASN A 7 -14.82 -15.47 17.37
N LEU A 8 -13.56 -15.60 17.00
CA LEU A 8 -12.51 -14.74 17.53
C LEU A 8 -12.86 -13.36 17.01
N GLN A 9 -13.41 -12.54 17.90
CA GLN A 9 -13.70 -11.14 17.60
C GLN A 9 -12.54 -10.63 16.77
N SER A 10 -12.86 -10.11 15.58
CA SER A 10 -11.90 -9.34 14.81
C SER A 10 -11.07 -8.53 15.79
N GLU A 11 -9.76 -8.67 15.70
CA GLU A 11 -8.87 -7.76 16.38
C GLU A 11 -9.42 -6.39 16.10
N ASP A 12 -9.97 -5.83 17.18
CA ASP A 12 -10.28 -4.45 17.28
C ASP A 12 -11.32 -3.83 16.37
N SER A 13 -12.36 -3.78 16.95
CA SER A 13 -13.06 -2.52 17.03
C SER A 13 -12.17 -1.37 17.57
N PHE A 14 -11.14 -0.89 16.85
CA PHE A 14 -10.69 0.49 16.99
C PHE A 14 -11.82 1.38 16.50
N LYS A 15 -12.91 1.39 17.28
CA LYS A 15 -14.03 2.27 17.01
C LYS A 15 -13.70 3.61 17.63
N SER A 16 -13.73 4.64 16.79
CA SER A 16 -13.62 5.99 17.29
C SER A 16 -14.68 6.26 18.36
N ASN A 17 -14.26 6.89 19.46
CA ASN A 17 -15.12 7.40 20.51
C ASN A 17 -15.28 8.93 20.43
N GLY A 18 -14.76 9.56 19.39
CA GLY A 18 -14.81 11.00 19.18
C GLY A 18 -13.87 11.83 20.06
N LEU A 19 -12.94 11.19 20.76
CA LEU A 19 -12.01 11.90 21.65
C LEU A 19 -10.92 12.63 20.85
N LEU A 20 -10.81 13.93 21.04
CA LEU A 20 -9.66 14.72 20.57
C LEU A 20 -8.71 14.95 21.74
N SER A 21 -7.52 14.37 21.64
CA SER A 21 -6.51 14.54 22.68
C SER A 21 -6.05 16.00 22.78
N LYS A 22 -5.91 16.51 23.99
CA LYS A 22 -5.32 17.84 24.25
C LYS A 22 -3.83 17.94 23.84
N ASP A 23 -3.15 16.81 23.73
CA ASP A 23 -1.74 16.72 23.34
C ASP A 23 -1.58 16.51 21.82
N ALA A 24 -2.66 16.56 21.05
CA ALA A 24 -2.63 16.58 19.59
C ALA A 24 -2.58 18.02 19.06
N ILE A 25 -1.90 18.20 17.93
CA ILE A 25 -1.84 19.48 17.21
C ILE A 25 -2.73 19.35 15.98
N VAL A 26 -3.79 20.17 15.93
CA VAL A 26 -4.72 20.19 14.79
C VAL A 26 -4.68 21.56 14.14
N ASN A 27 -4.31 21.63 12.86
CA ASN A 27 -4.27 22.87 12.10
C ASN A 27 -5.71 23.42 11.91
N SER A 28 -5.88 24.72 12.05
CA SER A 28 -7.19 25.39 11.90
C SER A 28 -7.79 25.33 10.50
N GLN A 29 -6.98 25.00 9.49
CA GLN A 29 -7.42 24.80 8.09
C GLN A 29 -7.76 23.34 7.78
N SER A 30 -7.71 22.45 8.78
CA SER A 30 -8.18 21.09 8.65
C SER A 30 -9.69 21.01 8.98
N ASN A 31 -10.39 20.07 8.35
CA ASN A 31 -11.81 19.81 8.58
C ASN A 31 -12.01 18.45 9.23
N LEU A 32 -12.53 18.44 10.46
CA LEU A 32 -12.82 17.22 11.21
C LEU A 32 -14.35 17.04 11.27
N HIS A 33 -14.83 15.92 10.75
CA HIS A 33 -16.24 15.55 10.84
C HIS A 33 -16.58 14.94 12.21
N LYS A 34 -17.83 14.55 12.41
CA LYS A 34 -18.31 14.03 13.69
C LYS A 34 -17.62 12.71 14.07
N ASN A 35 -17.46 12.50 15.36
CA ASN A 35 -16.93 11.26 15.92
C ASN A 35 -15.53 10.87 15.38
N VAL A 36 -14.68 11.84 15.07
CA VAL A 36 -13.26 11.60 14.77
C VAL A 36 -12.49 11.49 16.07
N GLN A 37 -11.67 10.44 16.20
CA GLN A 37 -10.76 10.28 17.33
C GLN A 37 -9.33 10.59 16.93
N ILE A 38 -8.67 11.48 17.66
CA ILE A 38 -7.26 11.83 17.49
C ILE A 38 -6.53 11.61 18.80
N ASN A 39 -5.61 10.66 18.80
CA ASN A 39 -4.86 10.28 19.98
C ASN A 39 -3.66 11.24 20.27
N PRO A 40 -2.98 11.08 21.43
CA PRO A 40 -1.89 11.99 21.82
C PRO A 40 -0.75 12.06 20.79
N PHE A 41 -0.14 13.24 20.69
CA PHE A 41 1.03 13.53 19.86
C PHE A 41 0.80 13.39 18.35
N CYS A 42 -0.45 13.33 17.92
CA CYS A 42 -0.79 13.43 16.50
C CYS A 42 -0.61 14.88 16.02
N VAL A 43 -0.22 15.02 14.74
CA VAL A 43 -0.19 16.28 14.03
C VAL A 43 -1.10 16.19 12.80
N ILE A 44 -2.13 17.03 12.76
CA ILE A 44 -3.01 17.16 11.58
C ILE A 44 -2.66 18.49 10.91
N HIS A 45 -2.20 18.42 9.68
CA HIS A 45 -1.73 19.57 8.91
C HIS A 45 -2.89 20.24 8.13
N GLU A 46 -2.57 21.36 7.50
CA GLU A 46 -3.49 22.10 6.62
C GLU A 46 -4.02 21.24 5.47
N ASP A 47 -5.09 21.67 4.84
CA ASP A 47 -5.72 21.02 3.68
C ASP A 47 -5.97 19.52 3.92
N THR A 48 -6.39 19.19 5.16
CA THR A 48 -6.70 17.82 5.57
C THR A 48 -8.17 17.71 5.94
N GLU A 49 -8.89 16.79 5.30
CA GLU A 49 -10.28 16.49 5.59
C GLU A 49 -10.42 15.06 6.15
N ILE A 50 -11.04 14.94 7.34
CA ILE A 50 -11.19 13.65 8.04
C ILE A 50 -12.67 13.43 8.30
N PHE A 51 -13.23 12.42 7.64
CA PHE A 51 -14.65 12.08 7.72
C PHE A 51 -15.00 11.29 8.99
N GLU A 52 -16.27 10.89 9.09
CA GLU A 52 -16.84 10.37 10.32
C GLU A 52 -16.22 9.03 10.76
N ASN A 53 -16.18 8.84 12.08
CA ASN A 53 -15.75 7.62 12.74
C ASN A 53 -14.31 7.20 12.43
N VAL A 54 -13.47 8.11 12.00
CA VAL A 54 -12.03 7.83 11.78
C VAL A 54 -11.32 7.77 13.13
N TYR A 55 -10.46 6.77 13.29
CA TYR A 55 -9.54 6.62 14.42
C TYR A 55 -8.11 6.91 13.96
N ILE A 56 -7.39 7.77 14.68
CA ILE A 56 -5.97 8.07 14.43
C ILE A 56 -5.17 7.76 15.70
N GLY A 57 -4.32 6.74 15.60
CA GLY A 57 -3.41 6.29 16.64
C GLY A 57 -2.32 7.30 16.97
N PRO A 58 -1.73 7.20 18.17
CA PRO A 58 -0.77 8.18 18.68
C PRO A 58 0.46 8.37 17.78
N SER A 59 1.05 9.56 17.86
CA SER A 59 2.27 9.95 17.14
C SER A 59 2.16 9.87 15.61
N SER A 60 0.95 9.92 15.07
CA SER A 60 0.72 9.93 13.61
C SER A 60 0.70 11.36 13.07
N SER A 61 1.18 11.55 11.83
CA SER A 61 1.22 12.83 11.12
C SER A 61 0.40 12.73 9.83
N ILE A 62 -0.69 13.52 9.73
CA ILE A 62 -1.67 13.46 8.64
C ILE A 62 -1.72 14.80 7.94
N GLY A 63 -1.49 14.81 6.65
CA GLY A 63 -1.44 15.99 5.81
C GLY A 63 -0.02 16.37 5.36
N PRO A 64 0.12 17.44 4.58
CA PRO A 64 -0.98 18.21 3.95
C PRO A 64 -1.65 17.48 2.78
N ASN A 65 -2.75 18.05 2.26
CA ASN A 65 -3.51 17.56 1.11
C ASN A 65 -3.97 16.10 1.29
N VAL A 66 -4.67 15.80 2.39
CA VAL A 66 -5.14 14.44 2.72
C VAL A 66 -6.65 14.42 2.88
N ILE A 67 -7.28 13.40 2.31
CA ILE A 67 -8.69 13.06 2.54
C ILE A 67 -8.75 11.66 3.16
N ILE A 68 -9.27 11.57 4.39
CA ILE A 68 -9.52 10.30 5.06
C ILE A 68 -11.03 10.07 5.12
N ASN A 69 -11.51 9.09 4.38
CA ASN A 69 -12.94 8.77 4.36
C ASN A 69 -13.39 8.03 5.63
N LYS A 70 -14.70 7.80 5.73
CA LYS A 70 -15.35 7.29 6.94
C LYS A 70 -14.85 5.89 7.36
N ASN A 71 -14.88 5.64 8.66
CA ASN A 71 -14.54 4.37 9.31
C ASN A 71 -13.09 3.89 9.04
N VAL A 72 -12.18 4.76 8.62
CA VAL A 72 -10.77 4.43 8.46
C VAL A 72 -10.10 4.32 9.83
N VAL A 73 -9.28 3.30 10.00
CA VAL A 73 -8.44 3.09 11.18
C VAL A 73 -6.98 3.30 10.80
N ILE A 74 -6.36 4.27 11.45
CA ILE A 74 -4.93 4.57 11.30
C ILE A 74 -4.26 4.24 12.64
N HIS A 75 -3.34 3.28 12.63
CA HIS A 75 -2.59 2.89 13.82
C HIS A 75 -1.49 3.90 14.16
N ASP A 76 -0.62 3.53 15.08
CA ASP A 76 0.38 4.41 15.67
C ASP A 76 1.50 4.76 14.70
N ASN A 77 2.07 5.96 14.84
CA ASN A 77 3.27 6.37 14.12
C ASN A 77 3.17 6.26 12.59
N VAL A 78 2.00 6.50 12.03
CA VAL A 78 1.76 6.54 10.58
C VAL A 78 2.00 7.95 10.04
N THR A 79 2.56 8.07 8.83
CA THR A 79 2.61 9.34 8.10
C THR A 79 1.82 9.22 6.80
N ILE A 80 0.90 10.16 6.57
CA ILE A 80 0.11 10.24 5.33
C ILE A 80 0.19 11.68 4.83
N SER A 81 0.55 11.88 3.57
CA SER A 81 0.49 13.18 2.89
C SER A 81 0.04 13.02 1.45
N ASN A 82 -0.57 14.05 0.87
CA ASN A 82 -0.98 14.06 -0.54
C ASN A 82 -1.70 12.75 -0.94
N SER A 83 -2.74 12.38 -0.22
CA SER A 83 -3.36 11.04 -0.38
C SER A 83 -4.86 11.07 -0.11
N ILE A 84 -5.56 10.14 -0.75
CA ILE A 84 -6.97 9.85 -0.51
C ILE A 84 -7.07 8.42 0.01
N ILE A 85 -7.56 8.27 1.23
CA ILE A 85 -7.82 6.96 1.85
C ILE A 85 -9.32 6.74 1.83
N MET A 86 -9.78 5.75 1.09
CA MET A 86 -11.20 5.44 0.95
C MET A 86 -11.75 4.72 2.20
N GLU A 87 -13.07 4.50 2.22
CA GLU A 87 -13.77 4.00 3.40
C GLU A 87 -13.30 2.63 3.88
N ASN A 88 -13.37 2.40 5.19
CA ASN A 88 -13.10 1.14 5.88
C ASN A 88 -11.68 0.60 5.67
N CYS A 89 -10.73 1.45 5.32
CA CYS A 89 -9.33 1.05 5.22
C CYS A 89 -8.68 0.94 6.61
N VAL A 90 -7.69 0.06 6.71
CA VAL A 90 -6.86 -0.10 7.90
C VAL A 90 -5.40 0.16 7.53
N ILE A 91 -4.77 1.13 8.19
CA ILE A 91 -3.36 1.49 7.98
C ILE A 91 -2.57 1.12 9.25
N GLN A 92 -1.72 0.12 9.14
CA GLN A 92 -0.95 -0.41 10.27
C GLN A 92 0.21 0.50 10.67
N SER A 93 0.69 0.28 11.90
CA SER A 93 1.71 1.12 12.53
C SER A 93 2.96 1.30 11.68
N GLY A 94 3.46 2.50 11.64
CA GLY A 94 4.70 2.82 10.92
C GLY A 94 4.57 2.97 9.41
N ALA A 95 3.42 2.77 8.80
CA ALA A 95 3.24 2.96 7.36
C ALA A 95 3.53 4.41 6.94
N ARG A 96 4.07 4.60 5.73
CA ARG A 96 4.42 5.89 5.14
C ARG A 96 3.77 6.02 3.76
N ILE A 97 2.80 6.91 3.62
CA ILE A 97 1.97 7.03 2.42
C ILE A 97 2.07 8.45 1.87
N GLY A 98 2.25 8.57 0.54
CA GLY A 98 2.30 9.84 -0.16
C GLY A 98 3.63 10.57 -0.11
N GLY A 99 4.68 9.87 0.32
CA GLY A 99 6.06 10.38 0.25
C GLY A 99 6.53 10.64 -1.18
N THR A 100 7.59 11.42 -1.33
CA THR A 100 8.20 11.67 -2.64
C THR A 100 8.94 10.44 -3.13
N GLY A 101 8.61 9.97 -4.32
CA GLY A 101 9.24 8.82 -4.93
C GLY A 101 10.68 9.05 -5.40
N PHE A 102 11.31 7.97 -5.87
CA PHE A 102 12.67 7.97 -6.39
C PHE A 102 12.67 8.35 -7.87
N GLY A 103 12.94 9.63 -8.16
CA GLY A 103 13.00 10.16 -9.51
C GLY A 103 14.09 11.21 -9.68
N PHE A 104 14.98 11.00 -10.65
CA PHE A 104 16.09 11.92 -10.96
C PHE A 104 16.27 12.06 -12.46
N GLU A 105 16.56 13.26 -12.91
CA GLU A 105 17.05 13.48 -14.28
C GLU A 105 18.45 12.85 -14.39
N MET A 106 18.63 11.97 -15.38
CA MET A 106 19.83 11.10 -15.46
C MET A 106 21.13 11.85 -15.66
N LYS A 107 21.12 12.97 -16.38
CA LYS A 107 22.33 13.76 -16.69
C LYS A 107 22.69 14.69 -15.54
N THR A 108 21.73 15.49 -15.08
CA THR A 108 21.96 16.53 -14.08
C THR A 108 21.90 16.02 -12.65
N LYS A 109 21.33 14.82 -12.44
CA LYS A 109 21.01 14.23 -11.14
C LYS A 109 20.04 15.07 -10.29
N GLN A 110 19.38 16.03 -10.91
CA GLN A 110 18.37 16.82 -10.23
C GLN A 110 17.16 15.97 -9.90
N LYS A 111 16.64 16.14 -8.68
CA LYS A 111 15.46 15.42 -8.22
C LYS A 111 14.23 15.90 -9.01
N ILE A 112 13.43 14.95 -9.48
CA ILE A 112 12.14 15.23 -10.11
C ILE A 112 11.10 15.46 -9.01
N ASN A 113 10.41 16.61 -9.06
CA ASN A 113 9.32 16.87 -8.12
C ASN A 113 8.12 16.00 -8.44
N HIS A 114 7.61 15.33 -7.41
CA HIS A 114 6.39 14.56 -7.49
C HIS A 114 5.24 15.45 -7.00
N THR A 115 4.27 15.69 -7.84
CA THR A 115 3.12 16.57 -7.56
C THR A 115 1.79 15.82 -7.52
N GLY A 116 1.81 14.54 -7.88
CA GLY A 116 0.65 13.67 -7.80
C GLY A 116 0.32 13.21 -6.37
N ASN A 117 -0.57 12.24 -6.26
CA ASN A 117 -1.05 11.73 -4.99
C ASN A 117 -1.02 10.19 -4.92
N VAL A 118 -1.52 9.65 -3.79
CA VAL A 118 -1.84 8.22 -3.60
C VAL A 118 -3.33 8.08 -3.40
N ILE A 119 -3.93 7.05 -3.98
CA ILE A 119 -5.32 6.65 -3.73
C ILE A 119 -5.33 5.22 -3.22
N ILE A 120 -5.91 4.99 -2.04
CA ILE A 120 -6.13 3.65 -1.48
C ILE A 120 -7.62 3.35 -1.53
N GLY A 121 -7.98 2.31 -2.28
CA GLY A 121 -9.35 1.84 -2.49
C GLY A 121 -10.00 1.29 -1.21
N LYS A 122 -11.33 1.25 -1.20
CA LYS A 122 -12.15 0.84 -0.05
C LYS A 122 -11.80 -0.55 0.47
N ASN A 123 -12.01 -0.75 1.78
CA ASN A 123 -11.85 -2.04 2.44
C ASN A 123 -10.46 -2.66 2.28
N SER A 124 -9.44 -1.83 2.07
CA SER A 124 -8.05 -2.27 1.90
C SER A 124 -7.25 -2.14 3.19
N SER A 125 -6.26 -3.01 3.36
CA SER A 125 -5.35 -3.02 4.50
C SER A 125 -3.91 -2.80 4.06
N ILE A 126 -3.21 -1.89 4.73
CA ILE A 126 -1.79 -1.57 4.49
C ILE A 126 -1.00 -1.96 5.72
N GLY A 127 -0.07 -2.88 5.56
CA GLY A 127 0.76 -3.45 6.62
C GLY A 127 1.78 -2.48 7.22
N SER A 128 2.34 -2.91 8.34
CA SER A 128 3.28 -2.11 9.12
C SER A 128 4.55 -1.77 8.35
N ASN A 129 5.00 -0.53 8.48
CA ASN A 129 6.21 -0.02 7.81
C ASN A 129 6.20 -0.17 6.28
N THR A 130 5.04 -0.35 5.68
CA THR A 130 4.88 -0.31 4.21
C THR A 130 4.98 1.12 3.74
N THR A 131 5.65 1.32 2.60
CA THR A 131 5.88 2.64 2.00
C THR A 131 5.24 2.73 0.62
N ILE A 132 4.44 3.77 0.39
CA ILE A 132 3.73 4.01 -0.88
C ILE A 132 4.06 5.43 -1.33
N ASP A 133 4.79 5.54 -2.43
CA ASP A 133 5.19 6.82 -2.98
C ASP A 133 4.08 7.45 -3.83
N ARG A 134 3.92 8.76 -3.72
CA ARG A 134 3.02 9.51 -4.60
C ARG A 134 3.52 9.53 -6.04
N ALA A 135 2.61 9.63 -6.98
CA ALA A 135 2.93 9.74 -8.39
C ALA A 135 3.71 11.03 -8.72
N VAL A 136 4.47 11.02 -9.81
CA VAL A 136 5.06 12.25 -10.39
C VAL A 136 3.95 13.20 -10.80
N PHE A 137 3.00 12.69 -11.58
CA PHE A 137 1.72 13.30 -11.97
C PHE A 137 0.63 12.25 -11.77
N ASP A 138 -0.63 12.66 -11.69
CA ASP A 138 -1.78 11.78 -11.46
C ASP A 138 -1.71 11.05 -10.11
N SER A 139 -1.91 9.74 -10.08
CA SER A 139 -2.02 8.97 -8.85
C SER A 139 -1.23 7.66 -8.87
N THR A 140 -0.67 7.28 -7.73
CA THR A 140 -0.33 5.89 -7.40
C THR A 140 -1.60 5.28 -6.80
N ILE A 141 -2.06 4.14 -7.33
CA ILE A 141 -3.40 3.60 -7.03
C ILE A 141 -3.30 2.19 -6.46
N ILE A 142 -3.95 1.97 -5.34
CA ILE A 142 -4.23 0.65 -4.77
C ILE A 142 -5.74 0.40 -4.90
N GLY A 143 -6.12 -0.67 -5.59
CA GLY A 143 -7.51 -1.04 -5.78
C GLY A 143 -8.23 -1.47 -4.50
N GLU A 144 -9.55 -1.63 -4.58
CA GLU A 144 -10.40 -2.00 -3.46
C GLU A 144 -10.13 -3.44 -2.97
N PHE A 145 -10.43 -3.72 -1.69
CA PHE A 145 -10.28 -5.04 -1.05
C PHE A 145 -8.86 -5.62 -1.15
N SER A 146 -7.86 -4.75 -1.24
CA SER A 146 -6.46 -5.15 -1.34
C SER A 146 -5.81 -5.33 0.03
N ASN A 147 -5.02 -6.38 0.18
CA ASN A 147 -4.27 -6.66 1.40
C ASN A 147 -2.77 -6.59 1.09
N ILE A 148 -2.14 -5.55 1.57
CA ILE A 148 -0.70 -5.30 1.44
C ILE A 148 -0.06 -5.58 2.80
N ASP A 149 0.86 -6.52 2.85
CA ASP A 149 1.54 -6.93 4.08
C ASP A 149 2.65 -5.94 4.48
N ASN A 150 3.39 -6.27 5.51
CA ASN A 150 4.42 -5.43 6.12
C ASN A 150 5.64 -5.23 5.22
N LEU A 151 6.30 -4.07 5.36
CA LEU A 151 7.58 -3.78 4.68
C LEU A 151 7.50 -3.84 3.15
N VAL A 152 6.35 -3.62 2.56
CA VAL A 152 6.19 -3.55 1.10
C VAL A 152 6.58 -2.15 0.61
N GLN A 153 7.31 -2.07 -0.51
CA GLN A 153 7.58 -0.81 -1.20
C GLN A 153 6.76 -0.74 -2.49
N ILE A 154 5.90 0.26 -2.60
CA ILE A 154 5.16 0.59 -3.82
C ILE A 154 5.65 1.95 -4.31
N ALA A 155 6.34 1.95 -5.45
CA ALA A 155 6.92 3.17 -6.01
C ALA A 155 5.88 4.03 -6.75
N HIS A 156 6.32 5.21 -7.16
CA HIS A 156 5.48 6.21 -7.82
C HIS A 156 4.79 5.70 -9.09
N ASN A 157 3.59 6.17 -9.36
CA ASN A 157 2.81 5.84 -10.56
C ASN A 157 2.49 4.34 -10.74
N VAL A 158 2.61 3.54 -9.69
CA VAL A 158 2.15 2.15 -9.70
C VAL A 158 0.63 2.13 -9.62
N THR A 159 -0.01 1.30 -10.44
CA THR A 159 -1.45 1.01 -10.35
C THR A 159 -1.63 -0.46 -10.02
N ILE A 160 -2.38 -0.76 -8.98
CA ILE A 160 -2.73 -2.11 -8.54
C ILE A 160 -4.26 -2.23 -8.59
N GLY A 161 -4.76 -3.24 -9.30
CA GLY A 161 -6.20 -3.53 -9.37
C GLY A 161 -6.77 -4.09 -8.07
N ASP A 162 -8.09 -4.30 -8.05
CA ASP A 162 -8.82 -4.78 -6.89
C ASP A 162 -8.43 -6.19 -6.46
N PHE A 163 -8.66 -6.53 -5.20
CA PHE A 163 -8.44 -7.86 -4.60
C PHE A 163 -6.98 -8.32 -4.64
N ALA A 164 -6.04 -7.39 -4.58
CA ALA A 164 -4.62 -7.73 -4.52
C ALA A 164 -4.24 -8.31 -3.16
N VAL A 165 -3.40 -9.35 -3.17
CA VAL A 165 -2.76 -9.92 -1.96
C VAL A 165 -1.25 -9.90 -2.17
N ILE A 166 -0.56 -9.03 -1.45
CA ILE A 166 0.87 -8.79 -1.59
C ILE A 166 1.55 -9.07 -0.24
N ALA A 167 2.38 -10.11 -0.22
CA ALA A 167 3.06 -10.53 0.99
C ALA A 167 4.26 -9.63 1.33
N ALA A 168 4.81 -9.81 2.52
CA ALA A 168 5.83 -8.95 3.09
C ALA A 168 7.11 -8.81 2.24
N GLN A 169 7.71 -7.62 2.33
CA GLN A 169 8.99 -7.28 1.67
C GLN A 169 8.97 -7.33 0.14
N VAL A 170 7.81 -7.27 -0.49
CA VAL A 170 7.71 -7.12 -1.95
C VAL A 170 8.11 -5.69 -2.33
N GLY A 171 8.88 -5.58 -3.42
CA GLY A 171 9.23 -4.30 -4.03
C GLY A 171 8.62 -4.17 -5.42
N ILE A 172 7.86 -3.10 -5.65
CA ILE A 172 7.25 -2.79 -6.95
C ILE A 172 7.82 -1.47 -7.45
N ALA A 173 8.60 -1.52 -8.52
CA ALA A 173 9.22 -0.33 -9.11
C ALA A 173 8.22 0.53 -9.90
N GLY A 174 8.57 1.78 -10.10
CA GLY A 174 7.68 2.81 -10.61
C GLY A 174 7.03 2.53 -11.96
N SER A 175 5.86 3.09 -12.16
CA SER A 175 5.06 3.03 -13.41
C SER A 175 4.65 1.61 -13.83
N THR A 176 4.65 0.67 -12.91
CA THR A 176 4.17 -0.70 -13.15
C THR A 176 2.65 -0.75 -13.01
N GLN A 177 1.99 -1.41 -13.95
CA GLN A 177 0.55 -1.63 -13.97
C GLN A 177 0.26 -3.08 -13.61
N ILE A 178 -0.53 -3.28 -12.56
CA ILE A 178 -0.87 -4.60 -12.03
C ILE A 178 -2.39 -4.76 -12.07
N GLY A 179 -2.86 -5.85 -12.65
CA GLY A 179 -4.27 -6.18 -12.79
C GLY A 179 -4.93 -6.60 -11.48
N LYS A 180 -6.15 -7.13 -11.58
CA LYS A 180 -6.98 -7.58 -10.45
C LYS A 180 -6.62 -8.99 -9.98
N ASN A 181 -7.00 -9.31 -8.71
CA ASN A 181 -6.80 -10.64 -8.13
C ASN A 181 -5.35 -11.13 -8.15
N ILE A 182 -4.39 -10.21 -8.07
CA ILE A 182 -2.97 -10.54 -8.05
C ILE A 182 -2.57 -11.20 -6.72
N LYS A 183 -1.67 -12.17 -6.77
CA LYS A 183 -1.03 -12.76 -5.59
C LYS A 183 0.48 -12.67 -5.73
N ILE A 184 1.14 -11.93 -4.85
CA ILE A 184 2.59 -11.73 -4.89
C ILE A 184 3.21 -12.29 -3.62
N GLY A 185 4.02 -13.33 -3.78
CA GLY A 185 4.75 -13.97 -2.69
C GLY A 185 5.86 -13.07 -2.12
N GLY A 186 6.17 -13.27 -0.84
CA GLY A 186 7.11 -12.43 -0.10
C GLY A 186 8.48 -12.30 -0.75
N GLN A 187 9.09 -11.14 -0.59
CA GLN A 187 10.41 -10.80 -1.15
C GLN A 187 10.50 -10.85 -2.69
N ALA A 188 9.39 -10.86 -3.40
CA ALA A 188 9.43 -10.70 -4.85
C ALA A 188 9.78 -9.26 -5.23
N GLY A 189 10.55 -9.10 -6.30
CA GLY A 189 10.90 -7.80 -6.87
C GLY A 189 10.33 -7.66 -8.29
N ILE A 190 9.67 -6.54 -8.58
CA ILE A 190 9.06 -6.26 -9.87
C ILE A 190 9.73 -5.02 -10.47
N ALA A 191 10.33 -5.19 -11.65
CA ALA A 191 10.96 -4.08 -12.38
C ALA A 191 9.92 -3.04 -12.84
N GLY A 192 10.40 -1.83 -13.09
CA GLY A 192 9.53 -0.72 -13.49
C GLY A 192 8.97 -0.85 -14.89
N HIS A 193 7.87 -0.11 -15.13
CA HIS A 193 7.22 0.01 -16.45
C HIS A 193 6.70 -1.32 -17.03
N LEU A 194 6.34 -2.27 -16.17
CA LEU A 194 5.78 -3.54 -16.58
C LEU A 194 4.25 -3.52 -16.54
N VAL A 195 3.67 -4.40 -17.35
CA VAL A 195 2.24 -4.73 -17.31
C VAL A 195 2.09 -6.16 -16.82
N ILE A 196 1.43 -6.33 -15.68
CA ILE A 196 1.11 -7.60 -15.05
C ILE A 196 -0.41 -7.79 -15.17
N GLY A 197 -0.84 -8.84 -15.82
CA GLY A 197 -2.25 -9.09 -16.10
C GLY A 197 -3.08 -9.49 -14.87
N ASP A 198 -4.35 -9.74 -15.10
CA ASP A 198 -5.30 -10.18 -14.08
C ASP A 198 -5.03 -11.63 -13.64
N ASN A 199 -5.38 -11.97 -12.39
CA ASN A 199 -5.29 -13.33 -11.82
C ASN A 199 -3.87 -13.92 -11.86
N VAL A 200 -2.83 -13.09 -11.89
CA VAL A 200 -1.44 -13.57 -11.90
C VAL A 200 -1.01 -13.95 -10.49
N THR A 201 -0.22 -15.01 -10.39
CA THR A 201 0.46 -15.42 -9.14
C THR A 201 1.96 -15.36 -9.34
N ILE A 202 2.64 -14.58 -8.51
CA ILE A 202 4.11 -14.47 -8.49
C ILE A 202 4.62 -15.17 -7.23
N ALA A 203 5.43 -16.22 -7.40
CA ALA A 203 5.99 -16.97 -6.28
C ALA A 203 6.98 -16.11 -5.47
N ALA A 204 7.18 -16.48 -4.20
CA ALA A 204 8.11 -15.78 -3.32
C ALA A 204 9.53 -15.72 -3.90
N LYS A 205 10.25 -14.62 -3.60
CA LYS A 205 11.62 -14.35 -4.08
C LYS A 205 11.78 -14.31 -5.60
N SER A 206 10.70 -14.12 -6.35
CA SER A 206 10.78 -14.00 -7.81
C SER A 206 11.26 -12.62 -8.25
N GLY A 207 12.12 -12.58 -9.27
CA GLY A 207 12.48 -11.34 -9.97
C GLY A 207 11.72 -11.21 -11.29
N VAL A 208 10.76 -10.30 -11.34
CA VAL A 208 9.94 -10.06 -12.53
C VAL A 208 10.58 -8.96 -13.37
N THR A 209 11.03 -9.30 -14.57
CA THR A 209 11.74 -8.39 -15.49
C THR A 209 11.04 -8.21 -16.83
N LYS A 210 9.85 -8.80 -17.01
CA LYS A 210 9.05 -8.75 -18.23
C LYS A 210 7.56 -8.76 -17.89
N ASN A 211 6.74 -8.27 -18.82
CA ASN A 211 5.28 -8.32 -18.70
C ASN A 211 4.80 -9.76 -18.50
N ILE A 212 3.73 -9.91 -17.75
CA ILE A 212 3.10 -11.21 -17.45
C ILE A 212 1.66 -11.15 -17.94
N PRO A 213 1.23 -12.02 -18.89
CA PRO A 213 -0.16 -12.10 -19.31
C PRO A 213 -1.08 -12.59 -18.19
N ASP A 214 -2.39 -12.41 -18.39
CA ASP A 214 -3.43 -12.86 -17.44
C ASP A 214 -3.32 -14.35 -17.11
N ASN A 215 -3.79 -14.72 -15.92
CA ASN A 215 -3.94 -16.10 -15.46
C ASN A 215 -2.63 -16.91 -15.41
N ASN A 216 -1.49 -16.25 -15.34
CA ASN A 216 -0.18 -16.90 -15.29
C ASN A 216 0.33 -17.08 -13.86
N VAL A 217 1.10 -18.15 -13.68
CA VAL A 217 1.87 -18.41 -12.45
C VAL A 217 3.35 -18.38 -12.81
N VAL A 218 4.12 -17.50 -12.18
CA VAL A 218 5.55 -17.31 -12.46
C VAL A 218 6.41 -17.49 -11.21
N ALA A 219 7.64 -17.95 -11.42
CA ALA A 219 8.61 -18.15 -10.36
C ALA A 219 10.05 -17.94 -10.84
N GLY A 220 10.96 -17.71 -9.90
CA GLY A 220 12.40 -17.66 -10.15
C GLY A 220 12.95 -16.27 -10.41
N PHE A 221 14.26 -16.22 -10.68
CA PHE A 221 14.97 -14.98 -10.98
C PHE A 221 15.85 -15.20 -12.24
N PRO A 222 15.62 -14.46 -13.33
CA PRO A 222 14.38 -13.71 -13.58
C PRO A 222 13.16 -14.63 -13.55
N ALA A 223 12.01 -14.08 -13.19
CA ALA A 223 10.78 -14.89 -13.12
C ALA A 223 10.42 -15.47 -14.48
N LYS A 224 10.05 -16.75 -14.48
CA LYS A 224 9.66 -17.52 -15.68
C LYS A 224 8.28 -18.11 -15.45
N ASP A 225 7.65 -18.55 -16.54
CA ASP A 225 6.47 -19.43 -16.42
C ASP A 225 6.77 -20.62 -15.51
N ILE A 226 5.84 -20.97 -14.63
CA ILE A 226 6.07 -21.98 -13.59
C ILE A 226 6.41 -23.36 -14.18
N ASN A 227 5.84 -23.70 -15.33
CA ASN A 227 6.09 -24.99 -15.98
C ASN A 227 7.49 -25.04 -16.61
N LEU A 228 7.95 -23.92 -17.18
CA LEU A 228 9.32 -23.79 -17.67
C LEU A 228 10.33 -23.87 -16.55
N TRP A 229 10.08 -23.16 -15.44
CA TRP A 229 10.95 -23.18 -14.26
C TRP A 229 11.06 -24.59 -13.67
N LYS A 230 9.95 -25.31 -13.48
CA LYS A 230 9.94 -26.71 -13.00
C LYS A 230 10.76 -27.63 -13.91
N LYS A 231 10.59 -27.52 -15.23
CA LYS A 231 11.38 -28.31 -16.20
C LYS A 231 12.87 -28.02 -16.09
N GLU A 232 13.26 -26.75 -15.90
CA GLU A 232 14.66 -26.37 -15.73
C GLU A 232 15.26 -26.91 -14.42
N VAL A 233 14.53 -26.81 -13.30
CA VAL A 233 14.97 -27.35 -12.00
C VAL A 233 15.20 -28.85 -12.10
N ILE A 234 14.26 -29.61 -12.67
CA ILE A 234 14.39 -31.07 -12.86
C ILE A 234 15.60 -31.38 -13.75
N ARG A 235 15.72 -30.70 -14.89
CA ARG A 235 16.86 -30.92 -15.82
C ARG A 235 18.20 -30.64 -15.16
N ASN A 236 18.28 -29.62 -14.33
CA ASN A 236 19.54 -29.27 -13.63
C ASN A 236 19.86 -30.25 -12.48
N SER A 237 18.84 -30.84 -11.83
CA SER A 237 19.05 -31.87 -10.81
C SER A 237 19.52 -33.21 -11.39
N LEU A 238 19.16 -33.53 -12.63
CA LEU A 238 19.58 -34.75 -13.33
C LEU A 238 20.99 -34.65 -13.94
N LYS A 239 21.60 -33.44 -13.93
CA LYS A 239 22.96 -33.21 -14.43
C LYS A 239 24.05 -33.33 -13.34
N LYS A 240 23.65 -33.58 -12.11
CA LYS A 240 24.51 -33.87 -10.96
C LYS A 240 24.58 -35.37 -10.74
#